data_d36741b47287a7454d30fe43da34274d
#
_entry.id   d36741b47287a7454d30fe43da34274d
#
_cell.length_a   1.000
_cell.length_b   1.000
_cell.length_c   1.000
_cell.angle_alpha   90.00
_cell.angle_beta   90.00
_cell.angle_gamma   90.00
#
_symmetry.space_group_name_H-M   'P 1'
#
loop_
_entity.id
_entity.type
_entity.pdbx_description
1 polymer ?
#
loop_
_entity_poly.entity_id
_entity_poly.type
_entity_poly.pdbx_seq_one_letter_code
_entity_poly.pdbx_strand_id
1 'polypeptide(L)' 'MAKQDVLELEGEIIEALPNAMFQVRLENGHEVLGHISGKMRMKYIKILPGDKVTVEVSPYDLSRGRIVYRKK' A
#
# COMPACT_ATOMS: atom_id res chain seq x y z
N MET A 1 5.60 1.51 -25.28
CA MET A 1 4.95 1.41 -24.53
C MET A 1 5.20 1.92 -23.38
N ALA A 2 4.53 2.47 -22.88
CA ALA A 2 4.82 3.12 -21.78
C ALA A 2 4.57 2.29 -20.61
N LYS A 3 5.60 2.07 -19.88
CA LYS A 3 5.48 1.47 -18.68
C LYS A 3 5.11 2.49 -17.74
N GLN A 4 4.21 2.23 -16.85
CA GLN A 4 3.90 3.17 -15.82
C GLN A 4 5.05 3.23 -14.86
N ASP A 5 5.47 4.42 -14.55
CA ASP A 5 6.50 4.62 -13.56
C ASP A 5 5.84 4.61 -12.19
N VAL A 6 6.14 3.62 -11.38
CA VAL A 6 5.65 3.58 -10.02
C VAL A 6 6.85 3.47 -9.09
N LEU A 7 6.67 3.99 -7.89
CA LEU A 7 7.67 3.89 -6.85
C LEU A 7 7.23 2.82 -5.88
N GLU A 8 8.11 1.88 -5.60
CA GLU A 8 7.84 0.88 -4.58
C GLU A 8 8.46 1.33 -3.29
N LEU A 9 7.64 1.56 -2.31
CA LEU A 9 8.08 2.07 -1.02
C LEU A 9 7.57 1.15 0.08
N GLU A 10 8.34 1.06 1.13
CA GLU A 10 7.92 0.27 2.27
C GLU A 10 7.22 1.16 3.27
N GLY A 11 6.20 0.60 3.89
CA GLY A 11 5.46 1.35 4.87
C GLY A 11 4.87 0.45 5.92
N GLU A 12 4.22 1.07 6.88
CA GLU A 12 3.59 0.38 7.97
C GLU A 12 2.11 0.74 8.00
N ILE A 13 1.27 -0.28 8.20
CA ILE A 13 -0.17 -0.04 8.30
C ILE A 13 -0.45 0.64 9.63
N ILE A 14 -1.09 1.80 9.57
CA ILE A 14 -1.44 2.54 10.77
C ILE A 14 -2.86 2.22 11.18
N GLU A 15 -3.76 2.15 10.22
CA GLU A 15 -5.16 1.97 10.53
C GLU A 15 -5.86 1.28 9.37
N ALA A 16 -6.80 0.39 9.70
CA ALA A 16 -7.65 -0.25 8.69
C ALA A 16 -8.89 0.62 8.50
N LEU A 17 -9.21 0.89 7.25
CA LEU A 17 -10.34 1.73 6.88
C LEU A 17 -11.37 0.90 6.15
N PRO A 18 -12.59 1.42 6.00
CA PRO A 18 -13.62 0.69 5.24
C PRO A 18 -13.21 0.46 3.80
N ASN A 19 -13.88 -0.50 3.16
CA ASN A 19 -13.73 -0.77 1.72
C ASN A 19 -12.33 -1.25 1.37
N ALA A 20 -11.72 -2.04 2.26
CA ALA A 20 -10.40 -2.63 2.03
C ALA A 20 -9.33 -1.57 1.80
N MET A 21 -9.49 -0.42 2.43
CA MET A 21 -8.52 0.65 2.38
C MET A 21 -7.72 0.65 3.67
N PHE A 22 -6.53 1.21 3.60
CA PHE A 22 -5.65 1.27 4.76
C PHE A 22 -4.88 2.57 4.75
N GLN A 23 -4.65 3.10 5.94
CA GLN A 23 -3.75 4.23 6.06
C GLN A 23 -2.35 3.69 6.31
N VAL A 24 -1.41 4.08 5.46
CA VAL A 24 -0.05 3.55 5.48
C VAL A 24 0.91 4.70 5.67
N ARG A 25 1.84 4.52 6.60
CA ARG A 25 2.92 5.49 6.78
C ARG A 25 4.17 4.93 6.10
N LEU A 26 4.70 5.67 5.15
CA LEU A 26 5.89 5.27 4.44
C LEU A 26 7.13 5.57 5.27
N GLU A 27 8.25 4.98 4.87
CA GLU A 27 9.50 5.13 5.62
C GLU A 27 9.94 6.58 5.71
N ASN A 28 9.60 7.37 4.71
CA ASN A 28 9.98 8.77 4.70
C ASN A 28 9.04 9.65 5.54
N GLY A 29 8.07 9.03 6.23
CA GLY A 29 7.13 9.75 7.06
C GLY A 29 5.88 10.21 6.34
N HIS A 30 5.82 10.01 5.03
CA HIS A 30 4.66 10.38 4.24
C HIS A 30 3.54 9.36 4.41
N GLU A 31 2.33 9.83 4.60
CA GLU A 31 1.19 8.93 4.76
C GLU A 31 0.39 8.89 3.48
N VAL A 32 0.02 7.68 3.08
CA VAL A 32 -0.76 7.48 1.87
C VAL A 32 -1.98 6.64 2.19
N LEU A 33 -2.99 6.78 1.35
CA LEU A 33 -4.18 5.95 1.43
C LEU A 33 -3.93 4.75 0.52
N GLY A 34 -3.82 3.57 1.12
CA GLY A 34 -3.51 2.37 0.38
C GLY A 34 -4.70 1.47 0.18
N HIS A 35 -4.73 0.75 -0.92
CA HIS A 35 -5.75 -0.26 -1.14
C HIS A 35 -5.05 -1.56 -1.50
N ILE A 36 -5.75 -2.67 -1.27
CA ILE A 36 -5.19 -3.99 -1.53
C ILE A 36 -5.26 -4.27 -3.02
N SER A 37 -4.14 -4.77 -3.58
CA SER A 37 -4.13 -5.17 -4.97
C SER A 37 -5.05 -6.38 -5.17
N GLY A 38 -5.51 -6.56 -6.39
CA GLY A 38 -6.38 -7.69 -6.68
C GLY A 38 -5.71 -9.02 -6.39
N LYS A 39 -4.40 -9.10 -6.63
CA LYS A 39 -3.66 -10.31 -6.39
C LYS A 39 -3.67 -10.69 -4.91
N MET A 40 -3.49 -9.71 -4.03
CA MET A 40 -3.51 -9.98 -2.61
C MET A 40 -4.91 -10.32 -2.14
N ARG A 41 -5.91 -9.69 -2.72
CA ARG A 41 -7.28 -9.99 -2.36
C ARG A 41 -7.62 -11.43 -2.70
N MET A 42 -7.15 -11.92 -3.83
CA MET A 42 -7.41 -13.29 -4.24
C MET A 42 -6.78 -14.31 -3.31
N LYS A 43 -5.70 -13.93 -2.66
CA LYS A 43 -5.01 -14.83 -1.74
C LYS A 43 -5.49 -14.68 -0.30
N TYR A 44 -6.50 -13.84 -0.09
CA TYR A 44 -7.06 -13.62 1.24
C TYR A 44 -6.02 -13.24 2.27
N ILE A 45 -5.05 -12.46 1.86
CA ILE A 45 -4.02 -12.01 2.79
C ILE A 45 -4.64 -10.99 3.73
N LYS A 46 -4.53 -11.27 5.01
CA LYS A 46 -5.09 -10.39 6.02
C LYS A 46 -4.06 -9.37 6.44
N ILE A 47 -4.45 -8.11 6.42
CA ILE A 47 -3.56 -7.01 6.79
C ILE A 47 -4.10 -6.35 8.04
N LEU A 48 -3.25 -6.16 9.03
CA LEU A 48 -3.62 -5.59 10.31
C LEU A 48 -2.75 -4.39 10.61
N PRO A 49 -3.22 -3.47 11.46
CA PRO A 49 -2.37 -2.36 11.88
C PRO A 49 -1.06 -2.88 12.47
N GLY A 50 0.02 -2.22 12.12
CA GLY A 50 1.34 -2.64 12.53
C GLY A 50 2.06 -3.51 11.53
N ASP A 51 1.36 -4.03 10.53
CA ASP A 51 2.00 -4.85 9.51
C ASP A 51 2.86 -3.99 8.60
N LYS A 52 3.98 -4.57 8.16
CA LYS A 52 4.82 -3.91 7.17
C LYS A 52 4.42 -4.37 5.79
N VAL A 53 4.33 -3.43 4.89
CA VAL A 53 3.86 -3.71 3.54
C VAL A 53 4.72 -2.96 2.53
N THR A 54 4.68 -3.43 1.29
CA THR A 54 5.25 -2.72 0.16
C THR A 54 4.10 -2.08 -0.61
N VAL A 55 4.24 -0.80 -0.89
CA VAL A 55 3.20 -0.02 -1.53
C VAL A 55 3.75 0.55 -2.83
N GLU A 56 2.98 0.44 -3.90
CA GLU A 56 3.32 1.10 -5.16
C GLU A 56 2.58 2.44 -5.21
N VAL A 57 3.33 3.49 -5.42
CA VAL A 57 2.80 4.84 -5.43
C VAL A 57 3.18 5.49 -6.75
N SER A 58 2.21 6.15 -7.39
CA SER A 58 2.48 6.87 -8.61
C SER A 58 3.20 8.18 -8.27
N PRO A 59 4.26 8.54 -9.02
CA PRO A 59 4.90 9.83 -8.77
C PRO A 59 3.99 11.01 -9.09
N TYR A 60 2.89 10.76 -9.80
CA TYR A 60 1.95 11.81 -10.12
C TYR A 60 0.86 11.95 -9.07
N ASP A 61 0.73 10.99 -8.17
CA ASP A 61 -0.28 11.05 -7.12
C ASP A 61 0.29 10.34 -5.89
N LEU A 62 0.98 11.09 -5.07
CA LEU A 62 1.65 10.51 -3.91
C LEU A 62 0.73 10.33 -2.72
N SER A 63 -0.55 10.69 -2.87
CA SER A 63 -1.49 10.55 -1.76
C SER A 63 -2.15 9.17 -1.73
N ARG A 64 -2.00 8.40 -2.79
CA ARG A 64 -2.60 7.08 -2.88
C ARG A 64 -1.58 6.06 -3.31
N GLY A 65 -1.77 4.83 -2.85
CA GLY A 65 -0.89 3.75 -3.24
C GLY A 65 -1.63 2.44 -3.29
N ARG A 66 -0.97 1.44 -3.82
CA ARG A 66 -1.53 0.10 -3.89
C ARG A 66 -0.63 -0.82 -3.09
N ILE A 67 -1.23 -1.54 -2.15
CA ILE A 67 -0.47 -2.50 -1.36
C ILE A 67 -0.30 -3.75 -2.20
N VAL A 68 0.95 -4.07 -2.51
CA VAL A 68 1.24 -5.19 -3.42
C VAL A 68 1.91 -6.34 -2.71
N TYR A 69 2.39 -6.13 -1.50
CA TYR A 69 3.09 -7.20 -0.80
C TYR A 69 3.04 -6.92 0.70
N ARG A 70 2.80 -7.95 1.47
CA ARG A 70 2.82 -7.85 2.92
C ARG A 70 4.07 -8.54 3.42
N LYS A 71 4.88 -7.81 4.17
CA LYS A 71 6.07 -8.39 4.76
C LYS A 71 5.74 -9.05 6.08
N LYS A 72 6.45 -10.08 6.37
CA LYS A 72 6.28 -10.72 7.67
C LYS A 72 7.18 -10.12 8.70
#